data_86a0bcd6d1c12671ba30a7877fbef689
#
_entry.id   86a0bcd6d1c12671ba30a7877fbef689
#
_cell.length_a   1.000
_cell.length_b   1.000
_cell.length_c   1.000
_cell.angle_alpha   90.00
_cell.angle_beta   90.00
_cell.angle_gamma   90.00
#
_symmetry.space_group_name_H-M   'P 1'
#
loop_
_entity.id
_entity.type
_entity.pdbx_description
1 polymer ?
#
loop_
_entity_poly.entity_id
_entity_poly.type
_entity_poly.pdbx_seq_one_letter_code
_entity_poly.pdbx_strand_id
1 'polypeptide(L)'
;MYKRQAQYGSIENCYAHVDEIKPPRASKNLKENYELAQMSKTLATIEIHADIDYDLQSARLEQIKDLYTEEAYLLCKRLEFKNLLGRFEETNAEPEDAVFLRTVTDFSEAEELFETIAKEEKAGAALLTEETPKDGPMADRSRSLVGMAVAYGSGEPDVVYFPAEGFLTGDYLKEKLTELQKQIPVFCVMDGKEFLKDMPDADEAHLFDAGIAAYLLNPLKSQYSYDDIVKEYVHRYVPAVEEIFGGSKIPAAGKMTPEQQESYAGHQAYAVFAAQENMEKLLKEQGMWDLYRNVEIPLVFTLRQMEADGIAAEKEALSVYGAELAERIGELEAQIYEEAGEEFNINSPKQLGVILFEKLQLPGGKKTKTGYSTAADVLEKLAPDHKLVADILEYRQLAKLKSTYADGLQAVIGKDGRIHSTFNQTITATGRISSTDPNLQNIPVRMELGRLIRKAFVPKPGCVFLDADYSQIELRLLAHIAGDKAMIDGFRSGEDIHTITAAQVFGVARSEVTPLMRRSAKAVNFGIVYGISPFSLSQDIGVTVAEAKEYMDKYFAHYAGVRAYMDRVKEQAKKDGYVATLLGRRRWLPELKLSLIHI
;
A
#
# COMPACT_ATOMS: atom_id res chain seq x y z
N MET A 1 4.76 -15.80 29.54
CA MET A 1 5.76 -16.87 29.44
C MET A 1 6.79 -16.77 30.57
N TYR A 2 7.61 -15.72 30.68
CA TYR A 2 8.67 -15.53 31.68
C TYR A 2 8.23 -15.70 33.16
N LYS A 3 7.05 -15.16 33.55
CA LYS A 3 6.57 -15.30 34.95
C LYS A 3 6.33 -16.76 35.39
N ARG A 4 5.89 -17.64 34.47
CA ARG A 4 5.64 -19.05 34.76
C ARG A 4 6.94 -19.83 34.72
N GLN A 5 7.85 -19.51 33.82
CA GLN A 5 9.18 -20.08 33.78
C GLN A 5 9.97 -19.78 35.07
N ALA A 6 9.86 -18.56 35.60
CA ALA A 6 10.45 -18.20 36.87
C ALA A 6 9.81 -18.93 38.06
N GLN A 7 8.52 -19.27 37.99
CA GLN A 7 7.80 -19.93 39.06
C GLN A 7 7.98 -21.46 39.07
N TYR A 8 7.97 -22.09 37.87
CA TYR A 8 7.97 -23.56 37.74
C TYR A 8 9.26 -24.11 37.13
N GLY A 9 10.16 -23.31 36.62
CA GLY A 9 11.46 -23.69 36.07
C GLY A 9 11.40 -24.43 34.73
N SER A 10 10.54 -25.42 34.60
CA SER A 10 10.41 -26.23 33.39
C SER A 10 8.94 -26.39 32.92
N ILE A 11 8.77 -26.85 31.67
CA ILE A 11 7.44 -27.14 31.10
C ILE A 11 6.82 -28.33 31.83
N GLU A 12 7.59 -29.32 32.14
CA GLU A 12 7.15 -30.54 32.83
C GLU A 12 6.64 -30.23 34.25
N ASN A 13 7.40 -29.42 34.98
CA ASN A 13 7.00 -29.00 36.31
C ASN A 13 5.77 -28.06 36.27
N CYS A 14 5.69 -27.21 35.24
CA CYS A 14 4.51 -26.38 35.00
C CYS A 14 3.27 -27.25 34.72
N TYR A 15 3.40 -28.33 33.97
CA TYR A 15 2.31 -29.27 33.69
C TYR A 15 1.91 -30.09 34.95
N ALA A 16 2.87 -30.52 35.79
CA ALA A 16 2.59 -31.19 37.04
C ALA A 16 1.72 -30.34 38.00
N HIS A 17 1.79 -29.00 37.90
CA HIS A 17 1.01 -28.05 38.69
C HIS A 17 -0.06 -27.33 37.84
N VAL A 18 -0.52 -27.97 36.76
CA VAL A 18 -1.39 -27.33 35.76
C VAL A 18 -2.72 -26.79 36.33
N ASP A 19 -3.24 -27.40 37.39
CA ASP A 19 -4.46 -26.99 38.07
C ASP A 19 -4.30 -25.69 38.88
N GLU A 20 -3.08 -25.35 39.27
CA GLU A 20 -2.74 -24.15 40.03
C GLU A 20 -2.49 -22.93 39.14
N ILE A 21 -2.40 -23.15 37.82
CA ILE A 21 -2.05 -22.09 36.84
C ILE A 21 -3.20 -21.12 36.66
N LYS A 22 -2.93 -19.84 36.84
CA LYS A 22 -3.88 -18.73 36.55
C LYS A 22 -3.41 -17.94 35.31
N PRO A 23 -4.31 -17.43 34.45
CA PRO A 23 -5.76 -17.59 34.48
C PRO A 23 -6.22 -19.00 33.99
N PRO A 24 -7.46 -19.43 34.25
CA PRO A 24 -7.97 -20.77 33.90
C PRO A 24 -7.77 -21.17 32.43
N ARG A 25 -7.84 -20.21 31.52
CA ARG A 25 -7.55 -20.42 30.09
C ARG A 25 -6.13 -20.96 29.84
N ALA A 26 -5.18 -20.54 30.62
CA ALA A 26 -3.79 -20.99 30.47
C ALA A 26 -3.57 -22.42 30.98
N SER A 27 -4.24 -22.80 32.08
CA SER A 27 -4.31 -24.18 32.58
C SER A 27 -4.94 -25.09 31.52
N LYS A 28 -6.11 -24.71 31.01
CA LYS A 28 -6.81 -25.45 29.95
C LYS A 28 -5.93 -25.64 28.70
N ASN A 29 -5.35 -24.57 28.19
CA ASN A 29 -4.49 -24.66 27.01
C ASN A 29 -3.28 -25.57 27.21
N LEU A 30 -2.67 -25.54 28.39
CA LEU A 30 -1.52 -26.41 28.67
C LEU A 30 -1.95 -27.88 28.79
N LYS A 31 -3.12 -28.18 29.38
CA LYS A 31 -3.69 -29.53 29.42
C LYS A 31 -3.97 -30.09 28.02
N GLU A 32 -4.59 -29.26 27.15
CA GLU A 32 -5.01 -29.69 25.82
C GLU A 32 -3.84 -29.79 24.84
N ASN A 33 -2.72 -29.08 25.07
CA ASN A 33 -1.61 -28.96 24.11
C ASN A 33 -0.26 -29.28 24.73
N TYR A 34 -0.21 -30.17 25.70
CA TYR A 34 1.06 -30.52 26.39
C TYR A 34 2.10 -31.15 25.46
N GLU A 35 1.65 -32.02 24.54
CA GLU A 35 2.53 -32.65 23.53
C GLU A 35 3.15 -31.63 22.60
N LEU A 36 2.39 -30.62 22.19
CA LEU A 36 2.89 -29.51 21.39
C LEU A 36 3.91 -28.66 22.16
N ALA A 37 3.72 -28.49 23.46
CA ALA A 37 4.68 -27.78 24.31
C ALA A 37 5.98 -28.55 24.44
N GLN A 38 5.95 -29.89 24.56
CA GLN A 38 7.11 -30.76 24.58
C GLN A 38 7.85 -30.76 23.24
N MET A 39 7.10 -30.85 22.13
CA MET A 39 7.68 -30.73 20.78
C MET A 39 8.37 -29.37 20.58
N SER A 40 7.74 -28.29 21.01
CA SER A 40 8.33 -26.94 20.94
C SER A 40 9.62 -26.83 21.77
N LYS A 41 9.70 -27.50 22.93
CA LYS A 41 10.92 -27.58 23.74
C LYS A 41 12.01 -28.33 23.00
N THR A 42 11.70 -29.48 22.40
CA THR A 42 12.65 -30.26 21.60
C THR A 42 13.21 -29.47 20.44
N LEU A 43 12.32 -28.77 19.66
CA LEU A 43 12.73 -27.96 18.55
C LEU A 43 13.52 -26.69 18.94
N ALA A 44 13.27 -26.16 20.14
CA ALA A 44 13.99 -25.00 20.65
C ALA A 44 15.32 -25.37 21.37
N THR A 45 15.55 -26.66 21.65
CA THR A 45 16.76 -27.13 22.27
C THR A 45 17.84 -27.35 21.19
N ILE A 46 18.97 -26.70 21.36
CA ILE A 46 20.11 -26.86 20.44
C ILE A 46 20.63 -28.28 20.54
N GLU A 47 20.68 -28.99 19.42
CA GLU A 47 21.33 -30.31 19.35
C GLU A 47 22.85 -30.13 19.39
N ILE A 48 23.44 -30.54 20.48
CA ILE A 48 24.90 -30.42 20.73
C ILE A 48 25.68 -31.65 20.32
N HIS A 49 24.99 -32.72 19.88
CA HIS A 49 25.60 -33.98 19.45
C HIS A 49 25.28 -34.26 17.95
N ALA A 50 24.96 -33.21 17.21
CA ALA A 50 24.75 -33.34 15.75
C ALA A 50 26.03 -33.96 15.14
N ASP A 51 25.86 -34.98 14.31
CA ASP A 51 26.96 -35.62 13.57
C ASP A 51 27.40 -34.68 12.45
N ILE A 52 28.34 -33.78 12.77
CA ILE A 52 28.94 -32.81 11.84
C ILE A 52 30.42 -33.17 11.69
N ASP A 53 30.86 -33.35 10.46
CA ASP A 53 32.28 -33.51 10.13
C ASP A 53 32.96 -32.13 10.28
N TYR A 54 33.42 -31.86 11.50
CA TYR A 54 33.96 -30.56 11.89
C TYR A 54 35.23 -30.71 12.73
N ASP A 55 36.31 -30.13 12.26
CA ASP A 55 37.57 -30.02 13.00
C ASP A 55 37.87 -28.54 13.36
N LEU A 56 38.10 -28.30 14.64
CA LEU A 56 38.43 -26.97 15.17
C LEU A 56 39.68 -26.35 14.54
N GLN A 57 40.60 -27.19 14.07
CA GLN A 57 41.83 -26.68 13.43
C GLN A 57 41.56 -26.22 12.00
N SER A 58 40.77 -26.98 11.26
CA SER A 58 40.35 -26.59 9.89
C SER A 58 39.42 -25.38 9.88
N ALA A 59 38.68 -25.12 10.95
CA ALA A 59 37.81 -23.96 11.11
C ALA A 59 38.52 -22.70 11.60
N ARG A 60 39.85 -22.78 11.86
CA ARG A 60 40.63 -21.61 12.27
C ARG A 60 40.86 -20.68 11.10
N LEU A 61 40.27 -19.48 11.15
CA LEU A 61 40.55 -18.41 10.20
C LEU A 61 41.95 -17.84 10.46
N GLU A 62 42.83 -17.92 9.49
CA GLU A 62 44.16 -17.33 9.58
C GLU A 62 44.10 -15.81 9.46
N GLN A 63 43.16 -15.28 8.62
CA GLN A 63 42.89 -13.86 8.51
C GLN A 63 41.39 -13.61 8.28
N ILE A 64 40.83 -12.58 8.90
CA ILE A 64 39.42 -12.18 8.70
C ILE A 64 39.14 -11.83 7.22
N LYS A 65 40.15 -11.39 6.47
CA LYS A 65 40.03 -11.11 5.03
C LYS A 65 39.60 -12.30 4.20
N ASP A 66 39.91 -13.54 4.65
CA ASP A 66 39.56 -14.77 3.94
C ASP A 66 38.05 -15.07 3.95
N LEU A 67 37.27 -14.35 4.78
CA LEU A 67 35.80 -14.43 4.80
C LEU A 67 35.13 -13.60 3.70
N TYR A 68 35.83 -12.62 3.16
CA TYR A 68 35.26 -11.64 2.23
C TYR A 68 35.73 -11.94 0.80
N THR A 69 35.50 -13.18 0.34
CA THR A 69 35.80 -13.60 -1.02
C THR A 69 34.71 -13.13 -1.99
N GLU A 70 35.03 -13.13 -3.28
CA GLU A 70 34.06 -12.81 -4.33
C GLU A 70 32.86 -13.75 -4.32
N GLU A 71 33.09 -15.07 -4.14
CA GLU A 71 31.99 -16.04 -4.05
C GLU A 71 31.11 -15.78 -2.83
N ALA A 72 31.70 -15.39 -1.70
CA ALA A 72 30.95 -15.03 -0.51
C ALA A 72 30.11 -13.76 -0.74
N TYR A 73 30.64 -12.77 -1.46
CA TYR A 73 29.93 -11.57 -1.86
C TYR A 73 28.72 -11.90 -2.75
N LEU A 74 28.95 -12.68 -3.82
CA LEU A 74 27.87 -13.12 -4.71
C LEU A 74 26.81 -13.95 -4.00
N LEU A 75 27.24 -14.81 -3.05
CA LEU A 75 26.31 -15.59 -2.22
C LEU A 75 25.48 -14.68 -1.30
N CYS A 76 26.11 -13.72 -0.64
CA CYS A 76 25.41 -12.72 0.17
C CYS A 76 24.42 -11.88 -0.65
N LYS A 77 24.78 -11.51 -1.87
CA LYS A 77 23.86 -10.87 -2.83
C LYS A 77 22.67 -11.77 -3.14
N ARG A 78 22.92 -13.01 -3.54
CA ARG A 78 21.86 -13.99 -3.87
C ARG A 78 20.92 -14.28 -2.69
N LEU A 79 21.44 -14.27 -1.45
CA LEU A 79 20.69 -14.50 -0.23
C LEU A 79 20.11 -13.23 0.41
N GLU A 80 20.28 -12.07 -0.21
CA GLU A 80 19.78 -10.76 0.26
C GLU A 80 20.31 -10.32 1.62
N PHE A 81 21.53 -10.69 1.96
CA PHE A 81 22.17 -10.27 3.20
C PHE A 81 22.71 -8.83 3.11
N LYS A 82 21.81 -7.88 2.85
CA LYS A 82 22.15 -6.45 2.60
C LYS A 82 23.11 -5.87 3.66
N ASN A 83 22.94 -6.21 4.93
CA ASN A 83 23.81 -5.73 6.02
C ASN A 83 25.22 -6.34 6.00
N LEU A 84 25.44 -7.42 5.27
CA LEU A 84 26.76 -8.05 5.14
C LEU A 84 27.51 -7.49 3.93
N LEU A 85 26.82 -7.08 2.87
CA LEU A 85 27.44 -6.59 1.65
C LEU A 85 28.36 -5.38 1.90
N GLY A 86 27.99 -4.46 2.77
CA GLY A 86 28.82 -3.33 3.16
C GLY A 86 30.09 -3.66 3.97
N ARG A 87 30.35 -4.95 4.26
CA ARG A 87 31.58 -5.40 4.94
C ARG A 87 32.63 -5.93 3.97
N PHE A 88 32.25 -6.15 2.71
CA PHE A 88 33.19 -6.48 1.65
C PHE A 88 33.89 -5.20 1.23
N GLU A 89 35.20 -5.18 1.27
CA GLU A 89 35.99 -4.12 0.61
C GLU A 89 35.72 -4.26 -0.88
N GLU A 90 35.68 -3.13 -1.61
CA GLU A 90 35.36 -3.09 -3.05
C GLU A 90 36.06 -4.22 -3.81
N THR A 91 35.35 -5.29 -4.05
CA THR A 91 35.79 -6.31 -4.99
C THR A 91 35.43 -5.80 -6.38
N ASN A 92 36.44 -5.47 -7.18
CA ASN A 92 36.33 -5.10 -8.60
C ASN A 92 35.86 -6.28 -9.49
N ALA A 93 35.05 -7.16 -8.98
CA ALA A 93 34.47 -8.24 -9.76
C ALA A 93 33.29 -7.68 -10.55
N GLU A 94 33.48 -7.45 -11.82
CA GLU A 94 32.36 -7.36 -12.75
C GLU A 94 31.62 -8.70 -12.70
N PRO A 95 30.31 -8.71 -12.41
CA PRO A 95 29.54 -9.94 -12.47
C PRO A 95 29.67 -10.57 -13.86
N GLU A 96 29.77 -11.90 -13.95
CA GLU A 96 29.75 -12.63 -15.25
C GLU A 96 28.54 -12.23 -16.13
N ASP A 97 27.51 -11.62 -15.52
CA ASP A 97 26.25 -11.15 -16.13
C ASP A 97 26.20 -9.61 -16.29
N ALA A 98 27.33 -8.90 -16.36
CA ALA A 98 27.32 -7.44 -16.49
C ALA A 98 26.56 -7.02 -17.76
N VAL A 99 25.60 -6.12 -17.59
CA VAL A 99 24.87 -5.51 -18.72
C VAL A 99 25.80 -4.52 -19.39
N PHE A 100 26.04 -4.69 -20.68
CA PHE A 100 26.85 -3.75 -21.44
C PHE A 100 26.04 -2.48 -21.71
N LEU A 101 26.51 -1.37 -21.15
CA LEU A 101 25.93 -0.04 -21.33
C LEU A 101 26.89 0.80 -22.17
N ARG A 102 26.35 1.64 -23.06
CA ARG A 102 27.15 2.62 -23.79
C ARG A 102 26.43 3.95 -23.86
N THR A 103 27.21 5.03 -23.78
CA THR A 103 26.72 6.40 -23.96
C THR A 103 26.99 6.88 -25.37
N VAL A 104 26.00 7.51 -26.01
CA VAL A 104 26.10 8.10 -27.33
C VAL A 104 25.82 9.59 -27.24
N THR A 105 26.80 10.40 -27.66
CA THR A 105 26.76 11.87 -27.68
C THR A 105 26.85 12.44 -29.09
N ASP A 106 27.32 11.64 -30.06
CA ASP A 106 27.38 12.04 -31.46
C ASP A 106 25.98 12.01 -32.10
N PHE A 107 25.63 13.12 -32.77
CA PHE A 107 24.30 13.28 -33.35
C PHE A 107 24.05 12.31 -34.51
N SER A 108 25.07 12.09 -35.37
CA SER A 108 24.91 11.21 -36.54
C SER A 108 24.79 9.75 -36.11
N GLU A 109 25.56 9.33 -35.13
CA GLU A 109 25.44 7.99 -34.53
C GLU A 109 24.06 7.78 -33.88
N ALA A 110 23.57 8.79 -33.17
CA ALA A 110 22.24 8.73 -32.55
C ALA A 110 21.11 8.57 -33.58
N GLU A 111 21.16 9.30 -34.69
CA GLU A 111 20.17 9.17 -35.80
C GLU A 111 20.18 7.75 -36.40
N GLU A 112 21.39 7.20 -36.72
CA GLU A 112 21.51 5.82 -37.24
C GLU A 112 20.94 4.78 -36.24
N LEU A 113 21.16 5.02 -34.97
CA LEU A 113 20.61 4.15 -33.92
C LEU A 113 19.09 4.25 -33.82
N PHE A 114 18.50 5.46 -33.86
CA PHE A 114 17.04 5.61 -33.85
C PHE A 114 16.38 4.95 -35.04
N GLU A 115 17.00 5.02 -36.24
CA GLU A 115 16.54 4.30 -37.44
C GLU A 115 16.62 2.76 -37.25
N THR A 116 17.60 2.28 -36.50
CA THR A 116 17.79 0.86 -36.21
C THR A 116 16.77 0.40 -35.19
N ILE A 117 16.63 1.12 -34.07
CA ILE A 117 15.68 0.83 -32.99
C ILE A 117 14.23 0.85 -33.51
N ALA A 118 13.89 1.77 -34.41
CA ALA A 118 12.56 1.86 -35.01
C ALA A 118 12.10 0.61 -35.78
N LYS A 119 13.02 -0.29 -36.14
CA LYS A 119 12.71 -1.55 -36.85
C LYS A 119 12.51 -2.75 -35.90
N GLU A 120 12.75 -2.53 -34.61
CA GLU A 120 12.62 -3.59 -33.61
C GLU A 120 11.16 -3.87 -33.25
N GLU A 121 10.87 -5.09 -32.87
CA GLU A 121 9.54 -5.51 -32.38
C GLU A 121 9.30 -5.12 -30.91
N LYS A 122 10.39 -4.86 -30.18
CA LYS A 122 10.38 -4.55 -28.75
C LYS A 122 11.49 -3.57 -28.39
N ALA A 123 11.17 -2.60 -27.51
CA ALA A 123 12.16 -1.75 -26.86
C ALA A 123 11.80 -1.50 -25.40
N GLY A 124 12.82 -1.29 -24.56
CA GLY A 124 12.67 -0.83 -23.18
C GLY A 124 13.24 0.57 -23.03
N ALA A 125 12.55 1.48 -22.33
CA ALA A 125 13.00 2.85 -22.18
C ALA A 125 12.96 3.34 -20.74
N ALA A 126 13.91 4.22 -20.39
CA ALA A 126 13.95 4.95 -19.14
C ALA A 126 14.30 6.42 -19.40
N LEU A 127 13.61 7.33 -18.71
CA LEU A 127 13.83 8.77 -18.79
C LEU A 127 14.46 9.27 -17.49
N LEU A 128 15.53 10.07 -17.60
CA LEU A 128 16.05 10.86 -16.50
C LEU A 128 15.57 12.29 -16.64
N THR A 129 14.74 12.74 -15.72
CA THR A 129 14.16 14.08 -15.72
C THR A 129 14.55 14.84 -14.45
N GLU A 130 14.72 16.13 -14.56
CA GLU A 130 14.90 17.04 -13.46
C GLU A 130 13.68 17.93 -13.30
N GLU A 131 13.17 18.00 -12.09
CA GLU A 131 12.09 18.95 -11.73
C GLU A 131 12.69 20.21 -11.13
N THR A 132 12.07 21.36 -11.39
CA THR A 132 12.41 22.60 -10.67
C THR A 132 12.31 22.40 -9.16
N PRO A 133 13.05 23.19 -8.33
CA PRO A 133 13.05 23.06 -6.88
C PRO A 133 11.64 22.99 -6.28
N LYS A 134 11.51 22.26 -5.16
CA LYS A 134 10.23 21.94 -4.50
C LYS A 134 9.58 23.11 -3.74
N ASP A 135 9.84 24.34 -4.13
CA ASP A 135 9.22 25.52 -3.54
C ASP A 135 7.88 25.79 -4.22
N GLY A 136 6.81 25.26 -3.62
CA GLY A 136 5.45 25.44 -4.09
C GLY A 136 4.73 24.16 -4.54
N PRO A 137 3.51 24.31 -5.09
CA PRO A 137 2.68 23.20 -5.55
C PRO A 137 3.36 22.32 -6.60
N MET A 138 3.11 21.02 -6.58
CA MET A 138 3.66 20.07 -7.58
C MET A 138 3.26 20.43 -9.02
N ALA A 139 2.06 20.96 -9.20
CA ALA A 139 1.55 21.39 -10.51
C ALA A 139 2.38 22.50 -11.20
N ASP A 140 3.09 23.30 -10.40
CA ASP A 140 3.86 24.45 -10.90
C ASP A 140 5.31 24.08 -11.27
N ARG A 141 5.70 22.81 -11.16
CA ARG A 141 7.05 22.37 -11.45
C ARG A 141 7.23 22.11 -12.93
N SER A 142 8.25 22.71 -13.52
CA SER A 142 8.69 22.36 -14.86
C SER A 142 9.59 21.14 -14.82
N ARG A 143 9.56 20.32 -15.86
CA ARG A 143 10.37 19.12 -16.02
C ARG A 143 11.23 19.27 -17.26
N SER A 144 12.53 19.02 -17.13
CA SER A 144 13.47 18.96 -18.24
C SER A 144 14.08 17.55 -18.33
N LEU A 145 14.23 17.04 -19.53
CA LEU A 145 14.92 15.78 -19.78
C LEU A 145 16.42 16.00 -19.65
N VAL A 146 17.08 15.21 -18.82
CA VAL A 146 18.55 15.18 -18.63
C VAL A 146 19.18 14.11 -19.52
N GLY A 147 18.48 13.03 -19.79
CA GLY A 147 18.89 11.97 -20.69
C GLY A 147 17.85 10.85 -20.73
N MET A 148 18.05 9.94 -21.66
CA MET A 148 17.22 8.73 -21.77
C MET A 148 18.08 7.52 -22.09
N ALA A 149 17.64 6.33 -21.66
CA ALA A 149 18.23 5.07 -22.07
C ALA A 149 17.21 4.24 -22.85
N VAL A 150 17.70 3.48 -23.84
CA VAL A 150 16.91 2.55 -24.64
C VAL A 150 17.62 1.21 -24.70
N ALA A 151 16.89 0.14 -24.38
CA ALA A 151 17.29 -1.25 -24.57
C ALA A 151 16.54 -1.84 -25.77
N TYR A 152 17.23 -2.51 -26.68
CA TYR A 152 16.66 -3.04 -27.92
C TYR A 152 17.45 -4.24 -28.44
N GLY A 153 16.93 -4.91 -29.47
CA GLY A 153 17.58 -6.05 -30.13
C GLY A 153 16.96 -7.39 -29.74
N SER A 154 17.60 -8.48 -30.15
CA SER A 154 17.18 -9.85 -29.90
C SER A 154 18.22 -10.62 -29.09
N GLY A 155 17.79 -11.41 -28.12
CA GLY A 155 18.69 -12.11 -27.20
C GLY A 155 19.21 -11.22 -26.08
N GLU A 156 20.52 -11.06 -25.96
CA GLU A 156 21.10 -10.06 -25.05
C GLU A 156 20.90 -8.67 -25.67
N PRO A 157 20.21 -7.73 -25.01
CA PRO A 157 19.90 -6.44 -25.61
C PRO A 157 21.12 -5.50 -25.63
N ASP A 158 21.20 -4.69 -26.67
CA ASP A 158 22.00 -3.47 -26.66
C ASP A 158 21.30 -2.42 -25.79
N VAL A 159 22.05 -1.77 -24.88
CA VAL A 159 21.53 -0.71 -24.01
C VAL A 159 22.34 0.56 -24.23
N VAL A 160 21.65 1.60 -24.70
CA VAL A 160 22.26 2.87 -25.05
C VAL A 160 21.69 4.00 -24.22
N TYR A 161 22.56 4.83 -23.65
CA TYR A 161 22.19 6.05 -22.95
C TYR A 161 22.49 7.27 -23.85
N PHE A 162 21.53 8.16 -23.97
CA PHE A 162 21.60 9.42 -24.69
C PHE A 162 21.49 10.59 -23.71
N PRO A 163 22.58 11.28 -23.35
CA PRO A 163 22.50 12.49 -22.51
C PRO A 163 21.87 13.63 -23.30
N ALA A 164 21.07 14.46 -22.63
CA ALA A 164 20.47 15.64 -23.24
C ALA A 164 21.50 16.80 -23.30
N GLU A 165 22.47 16.69 -24.20
CA GLU A 165 23.54 17.66 -24.36
C GLU A 165 23.87 17.94 -25.84
N GLY A 166 24.48 19.08 -26.09
CA GLY A 166 24.89 19.47 -27.45
C GLY A 166 23.70 19.55 -28.43
N PHE A 167 23.76 18.78 -29.52
CA PHE A 167 22.67 18.68 -30.49
C PHE A 167 21.59 17.68 -30.10
N LEU A 168 21.85 16.79 -29.16
CA LEU A 168 20.88 15.88 -28.58
C LEU A 168 20.09 16.60 -27.47
N THR A 169 19.30 17.61 -27.85
CA THR A 169 18.50 18.37 -26.87
C THR A 169 17.41 17.52 -26.26
N GLY A 170 16.96 17.87 -25.04
CA GLY A 170 15.86 17.15 -24.38
C GLY A 170 14.60 17.08 -25.21
N ASP A 171 14.24 18.15 -25.93
CA ASP A 171 13.07 18.18 -26.81
C ASP A 171 13.24 17.25 -28.01
N TYR A 172 14.42 17.26 -28.64
CA TYR A 172 14.75 16.35 -29.73
C TYR A 172 14.65 14.88 -29.29
N LEU A 173 15.23 14.53 -28.15
CA LEU A 173 15.18 13.17 -27.61
C LEU A 173 13.74 12.74 -27.30
N LYS A 174 12.90 13.64 -26.77
CA LYS A 174 11.47 13.39 -26.55
C LYS A 174 10.71 13.15 -27.85
N GLU A 175 10.99 13.93 -28.89
CA GLU A 175 10.38 13.74 -30.22
C GLU A 175 10.73 12.37 -30.79
N LYS A 176 12.01 11.99 -30.79
CA LYS A 176 12.48 10.68 -31.25
C LYS A 176 11.86 9.53 -30.46
N LEU A 177 11.82 9.65 -29.13
CA LEU A 177 11.21 8.62 -28.29
C LEU A 177 9.71 8.48 -28.55
N THR A 178 9.00 9.58 -28.84
CA THR A 178 7.59 9.55 -29.24
C THR A 178 7.39 8.80 -30.55
N GLU A 179 8.26 9.03 -31.53
CA GLU A 179 8.26 8.30 -32.80
C GLU A 179 8.48 6.80 -32.59
N LEU A 180 9.49 6.42 -31.81
CA LEU A 180 9.81 5.04 -31.48
C LEU A 180 8.63 4.34 -30.76
N GLN A 181 8.05 5.01 -29.78
CA GLN A 181 6.96 4.45 -28.98
C GLN A 181 5.72 4.15 -29.84
N LYS A 182 5.45 4.95 -30.86
CA LYS A 182 4.34 4.74 -31.79
C LYS A 182 4.61 3.69 -32.87
N GLN A 183 5.89 3.40 -33.15
CA GLN A 183 6.29 2.45 -34.20
C GLN A 183 6.54 1.06 -33.66
N ILE A 184 7.11 0.92 -32.47
CA ILE A 184 7.53 -0.33 -31.88
C ILE A 184 6.32 -1.01 -31.22
N PRO A 185 5.96 -2.25 -31.63
CA PRO A 185 4.77 -2.95 -31.15
C PRO A 185 4.73 -3.17 -29.63
N VAL A 186 5.88 -3.41 -29.00
CA VAL A 186 6.00 -3.60 -27.55
C VAL A 186 7.00 -2.61 -26.97
N PHE A 187 6.50 -1.54 -26.37
CA PHE A 187 7.31 -0.50 -25.77
C PHE A 187 7.23 -0.56 -24.24
N CYS A 188 8.34 -0.96 -23.61
CA CYS A 188 8.40 -1.29 -22.20
C CYS A 188 8.91 -0.12 -21.37
N VAL A 189 8.21 0.20 -20.29
CA VAL A 189 8.61 1.22 -19.30
C VAL A 189 8.43 0.70 -17.88
N MET A 190 9.09 1.34 -16.92
CA MET A 190 9.01 0.95 -15.51
C MET A 190 7.71 1.42 -14.85
N ASP A 191 7.30 2.66 -15.13
CA ASP A 191 6.10 3.33 -14.63
C ASP A 191 5.49 4.14 -15.78
N GLY A 192 4.41 3.62 -16.37
CA GLY A 192 3.76 4.24 -17.52
C GLY A 192 3.18 5.61 -17.19
N LYS A 193 2.65 5.81 -15.99
CA LYS A 193 2.08 7.08 -15.58
C LYS A 193 3.16 8.16 -15.42
N GLU A 194 4.32 7.81 -14.87
CA GLU A 194 5.47 8.71 -14.80
C GLU A 194 6.02 9.03 -16.20
N PHE A 195 6.12 8.01 -17.06
CA PHE A 195 6.50 8.16 -18.45
C PHE A 195 5.60 9.12 -19.23
N LEU A 196 4.27 9.00 -19.05
CA LEU A 196 3.28 9.86 -19.70
C LEU A 196 3.33 11.34 -19.26
N LYS A 197 4.03 11.69 -18.20
CA LYS A 197 4.25 13.11 -17.83
C LYS A 197 5.13 13.82 -18.87
N ASP A 198 6.09 13.11 -19.43
CA ASP A 198 7.01 13.62 -20.44
C ASP A 198 6.58 13.25 -21.86
N MET A 199 5.77 12.17 -22.02
CA MET A 199 5.34 11.58 -23.29
C MET A 199 3.80 11.48 -23.35
N PRO A 200 3.06 12.62 -23.34
CA PRO A 200 1.60 12.60 -23.21
C PRO A 200 0.87 11.97 -24.41
N ASP A 201 1.52 11.94 -25.58
CA ASP A 201 0.96 11.41 -26.83
C ASP A 201 1.35 9.95 -27.11
N ALA A 202 1.87 9.22 -26.10
CA ALA A 202 2.22 7.81 -26.25
C ALA A 202 1.00 6.95 -26.59
N ASP A 203 1.20 5.94 -27.44
CA ASP A 203 0.15 5.01 -27.83
C ASP A 203 -0.06 3.93 -26.76
N GLU A 204 -1.29 3.86 -26.25
CA GLU A 204 -1.71 2.85 -25.26
C GLU A 204 -1.53 1.41 -25.76
N ALA A 205 -1.76 1.20 -27.07
CA ALA A 205 -1.72 -0.14 -27.66
C ALA A 205 -0.32 -0.77 -27.59
N HIS A 206 0.73 0.05 -27.61
CA HIS A 206 2.12 -0.40 -27.62
C HIS A 206 2.75 -0.43 -26.22
N LEU A 207 2.14 0.23 -25.23
CA LEU A 207 2.72 0.37 -23.90
C LEU A 207 2.71 -0.94 -23.10
N PHE A 208 3.86 -1.32 -22.57
CA PHE A 208 4.01 -2.33 -21.52
C PHE A 208 4.60 -1.68 -20.26
N ASP A 209 3.83 -1.66 -19.17
CA ASP A 209 4.23 -1.14 -17.87
C ASP A 209 4.68 -2.30 -16.98
N ALA A 210 5.99 -2.38 -16.71
CA ALA A 210 6.57 -3.46 -15.92
C ALA A 210 6.21 -3.34 -14.43
N GLY A 211 6.02 -2.13 -13.90
CA GLY A 211 5.59 -1.91 -12.52
C GLY A 211 4.17 -2.42 -12.27
N ILE A 212 3.23 -2.16 -13.19
CA ILE A 212 1.86 -2.70 -13.13
C ILE A 212 1.86 -4.22 -13.29
N ALA A 213 2.67 -4.76 -14.21
CA ALA A 213 2.79 -6.21 -14.38
C ALA A 213 3.32 -6.87 -13.11
N ALA A 214 4.38 -6.33 -12.50
CA ALA A 214 4.95 -6.82 -11.25
C ALA A 214 3.94 -6.75 -10.09
N TYR A 215 3.18 -5.65 -10.00
CA TYR A 215 2.12 -5.48 -9.01
C TYR A 215 1.02 -6.55 -9.14
N LEU A 216 0.55 -6.86 -10.34
CA LEU A 216 -0.45 -7.91 -10.53
C LEU A 216 0.09 -9.29 -10.16
N LEU A 217 1.36 -9.57 -10.47
CA LEU A 217 2.00 -10.84 -10.15
C LEU A 217 2.26 -10.99 -8.64
N ASN A 218 2.61 -9.90 -7.94
CA ASN A 218 2.85 -9.90 -6.50
C ASN A 218 2.41 -8.59 -5.81
N PRO A 219 1.11 -8.43 -5.47
CA PRO A 219 0.57 -7.18 -4.90
C PRO A 219 0.95 -6.94 -3.42
N LEU A 220 1.79 -7.77 -2.83
CA LEU A 220 2.19 -7.67 -1.42
C LEU A 220 3.47 -6.85 -1.21
N LYS A 221 4.19 -6.53 -2.28
CA LYS A 221 5.35 -5.63 -2.21
C LYS A 221 4.90 -4.19 -2.01
N SER A 222 5.68 -3.42 -1.27
CA SER A 222 5.43 -1.98 -1.09
C SER A 222 6.02 -1.13 -2.23
N GLN A 223 6.99 -1.65 -2.94
CA GLN A 223 7.68 -1.02 -4.06
C GLN A 223 8.12 -2.07 -5.07
N TYR A 224 8.27 -1.65 -6.32
CA TYR A 224 8.71 -2.47 -7.45
C TYR A 224 9.89 -1.77 -8.10
N SER A 225 11.12 -2.07 -7.66
CA SER A 225 12.33 -1.50 -8.21
C SER A 225 12.82 -2.30 -9.43
N TYR A 226 13.64 -1.67 -10.27
CA TYR A 226 14.14 -2.32 -11.48
C TYR A 226 15.04 -3.53 -11.18
N ASP A 227 15.87 -3.44 -10.12
CA ASP A 227 16.73 -4.54 -9.67
C ASP A 227 15.91 -5.73 -9.12
N ASP A 228 14.83 -5.46 -8.38
CA ASP A 228 13.87 -6.49 -7.96
C ASP A 228 13.22 -7.18 -9.17
N ILE A 229 12.85 -6.43 -10.21
CA ILE A 229 12.26 -6.98 -11.44
C ILE A 229 13.26 -7.87 -12.17
N VAL A 230 14.49 -7.44 -12.34
CA VAL A 230 15.54 -8.26 -12.98
C VAL A 230 15.78 -9.53 -12.18
N LYS A 231 15.91 -9.43 -10.86
CA LYS A 231 16.12 -10.59 -10.00
C LYS A 231 14.98 -11.59 -10.06
N GLU A 232 13.73 -11.12 -10.01
CA GLU A 232 12.55 -11.97 -9.91
C GLU A 232 12.13 -12.58 -11.25
N TYR A 233 12.26 -11.82 -12.35
CA TYR A 233 11.75 -12.23 -13.65
C TYR A 233 12.82 -12.53 -14.72
N VAL A 234 14.06 -12.07 -14.52
CA VAL A 234 15.18 -12.35 -15.44
C VAL A 234 16.18 -13.32 -14.81
N HIS A 235 16.17 -13.44 -13.48
CA HIS A 235 17.10 -14.27 -12.69
C HIS A 235 18.57 -13.87 -12.87
N ARG A 236 18.80 -12.59 -13.11
CA ARG A 236 20.10 -11.95 -13.20
C ARG A 236 20.28 -10.91 -12.11
N TYR A 237 21.46 -10.32 -12.09
CA TYR A 237 21.79 -9.25 -11.17
C TYR A 237 22.12 -7.96 -11.93
N VAL A 238 21.60 -6.83 -11.42
CA VAL A 238 21.98 -5.48 -11.82
C VAL A 238 22.21 -4.64 -10.55
N PRO A 239 23.07 -3.60 -10.59
CA PRO A 239 23.31 -2.75 -9.44
C PRO A 239 22.04 -2.09 -8.95
N ALA A 240 21.74 -2.20 -7.65
CA ALA A 240 20.62 -1.53 -7.01
C ALA A 240 20.91 -0.02 -6.82
N VAL A 241 19.87 0.75 -6.47
CA VAL A 241 19.98 2.18 -6.18
C VAL A 241 21.07 2.47 -5.14
N GLU A 242 21.13 1.67 -4.08
CA GLU A 242 22.12 1.80 -3.00
C GLU A 242 23.56 1.61 -3.47
N GLU A 243 23.75 0.78 -4.48
CA GLU A 243 25.09 0.50 -5.04
C GLU A 243 25.55 1.61 -5.99
N ILE A 244 24.61 2.17 -6.79
CA ILE A 244 24.92 3.27 -7.71
C ILE A 244 25.17 4.59 -6.95
N PHE A 245 24.38 4.87 -5.91
CA PHE A 245 24.37 6.18 -5.24
C PHE A 245 24.96 6.16 -3.82
N GLY A 246 25.34 5.00 -3.28
CA GLY A 246 25.84 4.86 -1.91
C GLY A 246 24.77 5.01 -0.84
N GLY A 247 23.49 4.94 -1.19
CA GLY A 247 22.34 5.03 -0.26
C GLY A 247 21.01 4.91 -0.97
N SER A 248 19.92 4.71 -0.20
CA SER A 248 18.56 4.48 -0.73
C SER A 248 17.90 5.70 -1.37
N LYS A 249 18.53 6.88 -1.31
CA LYS A 249 17.96 8.11 -1.87
C LYS A 249 18.57 8.40 -3.24
N ILE A 250 17.71 8.42 -4.26
CA ILE A 250 18.10 8.81 -5.63
C ILE A 250 18.34 10.32 -5.67
N PRO A 251 19.54 10.79 -6.09
CA PRO A 251 19.81 12.21 -6.29
C PRO A 251 18.92 12.80 -7.41
N ALA A 252 18.80 14.14 -7.45
CA ALA A 252 18.22 14.79 -8.62
C ALA A 252 19.09 14.51 -9.85
N ALA A 253 18.51 14.31 -11.02
CA ALA A 253 19.22 13.86 -12.22
C ALA A 253 20.40 14.77 -12.61
N GLY A 254 20.26 16.10 -12.49
CA GLY A 254 21.33 17.05 -12.73
C GLY A 254 22.47 17.05 -11.68
N LYS A 255 22.34 16.26 -10.60
CA LYS A 255 23.40 16.07 -9.57
C LYS A 255 24.08 14.71 -9.66
N MET A 256 23.65 13.85 -10.56
CA MET A 256 24.29 12.56 -10.84
C MET A 256 25.53 12.76 -11.68
N THR A 257 26.55 11.92 -11.49
CA THR A 257 27.66 11.88 -12.45
C THR A 257 27.20 11.24 -13.75
N PRO A 258 27.89 11.45 -14.88
CA PRO A 258 27.58 10.81 -16.16
C PRO A 258 27.48 9.27 -16.04
N GLU A 259 28.38 8.65 -15.28
CA GLU A 259 28.39 7.20 -15.05
C GLU A 259 27.17 6.75 -14.22
N GLN A 260 26.75 7.57 -13.25
CA GLN A 260 25.54 7.29 -12.47
C GLN A 260 24.27 7.44 -13.32
N GLN A 261 24.23 8.43 -14.22
CA GLN A 261 23.10 8.62 -15.14
C GLN A 261 22.97 7.43 -16.11
N GLU A 262 24.08 7.05 -16.76
CA GLU A 262 24.14 5.90 -17.65
C GLU A 262 23.74 4.62 -16.94
N SER A 263 24.37 4.33 -15.80
CA SER A 263 24.10 3.11 -15.02
C SER A 263 22.64 3.05 -14.56
N TYR A 264 22.13 4.11 -13.98
CA TYR A 264 20.77 4.12 -13.43
C TYR A 264 19.68 4.02 -14.52
N ALA A 265 19.78 4.84 -15.58
CA ALA A 265 18.83 4.80 -16.68
C ALA A 265 18.99 3.52 -17.53
N GLY A 266 20.23 3.12 -17.81
CA GLY A 266 20.51 1.92 -18.61
C GLY A 266 19.99 0.65 -17.95
N HIS A 267 20.20 0.45 -16.66
CA HIS A 267 19.70 -0.72 -15.96
C HIS A 267 18.16 -0.72 -15.83
N GLN A 268 17.51 0.44 -15.75
CA GLN A 268 16.05 0.51 -15.83
C GLN A 268 15.51 0.08 -17.20
N ALA A 269 16.10 0.62 -18.30
CA ALA A 269 15.72 0.25 -19.65
C ALA A 269 15.95 -1.25 -19.92
N TYR A 270 17.10 -1.79 -19.47
CA TYR A 270 17.39 -3.21 -19.51
C TYR A 270 16.35 -4.04 -18.77
N ALA A 271 16.04 -3.66 -17.54
CA ALA A 271 15.13 -4.40 -16.67
C ALA A 271 13.75 -4.60 -17.31
N VAL A 272 13.17 -3.53 -17.84
CA VAL A 272 11.82 -3.60 -18.44
C VAL A 272 11.82 -4.37 -19.75
N PHE A 273 12.89 -4.26 -20.54
CA PHE A 273 13.07 -5.02 -21.78
C PHE A 273 13.23 -6.50 -21.52
N ALA A 274 14.16 -6.88 -20.63
CA ALA A 274 14.49 -8.28 -20.38
C ALA A 274 13.40 -9.05 -19.62
N ALA A 275 12.66 -8.37 -18.73
CA ALA A 275 11.60 -9.01 -17.94
C ALA A 275 10.28 -9.18 -18.69
N GLN A 276 10.04 -8.42 -19.75
CA GLN A 276 8.73 -8.29 -20.40
C GLN A 276 8.12 -9.65 -20.80
N GLU A 277 8.86 -10.49 -21.55
CA GLU A 277 8.33 -11.77 -22.07
C GLU A 277 7.95 -12.73 -20.95
N ASN A 278 8.77 -12.81 -19.89
CA ASN A 278 8.48 -13.68 -18.76
C ASN A 278 7.29 -13.15 -17.94
N MET A 279 7.20 -11.85 -17.73
CA MET A 279 6.07 -11.23 -17.03
C MET A 279 4.76 -11.43 -17.81
N GLU A 280 4.77 -11.21 -19.12
CA GLU A 280 3.62 -11.47 -20.00
C GLU A 280 3.18 -12.92 -19.95
N LYS A 281 4.14 -13.86 -20.06
CA LYS A 281 3.89 -15.30 -19.93
C LYS A 281 3.22 -15.61 -18.59
N LEU A 282 3.76 -15.13 -17.48
CA LEU A 282 3.21 -15.35 -16.14
C LEU A 282 1.81 -14.75 -15.98
N LEU A 283 1.55 -13.56 -16.51
CA LEU A 283 0.22 -12.95 -16.51
C LEU A 283 -0.79 -13.80 -17.29
N LYS A 284 -0.38 -14.35 -18.45
CA LYS A 284 -1.21 -15.27 -19.25
C LYS A 284 -1.48 -16.59 -18.51
N GLU A 285 -0.45 -17.21 -17.96
CA GLU A 285 -0.56 -18.45 -17.19
C GLU A 285 -1.44 -18.30 -15.95
N GLN A 286 -1.41 -17.14 -15.31
CA GLN A 286 -2.24 -16.84 -14.16
C GLN A 286 -3.64 -16.30 -14.51
N GLY A 287 -3.96 -16.10 -15.78
CA GLY A 287 -5.26 -15.62 -16.26
C GLY A 287 -5.50 -14.15 -15.96
N MET A 288 -4.45 -13.34 -15.82
CA MET A 288 -4.52 -11.90 -15.54
C MET A 288 -4.15 -11.01 -16.73
N TRP A 289 -3.82 -11.57 -17.89
CA TRP A 289 -3.42 -10.81 -19.08
C TRP A 289 -4.52 -9.86 -19.57
N ASP A 290 -5.77 -10.34 -19.63
CA ASP A 290 -6.90 -9.50 -20.04
C ASP A 290 -7.16 -8.36 -19.03
N LEU A 291 -7.00 -8.62 -17.74
CA LEU A 291 -7.05 -7.59 -16.70
C LEU A 291 -5.95 -6.54 -16.93
N TYR A 292 -4.72 -6.99 -17.17
CA TYR A 292 -3.59 -6.11 -17.44
C TYR A 292 -3.83 -5.22 -18.66
N ARG A 293 -4.19 -5.81 -19.81
CA ARG A 293 -4.32 -5.09 -21.08
C ARG A 293 -5.57 -4.23 -21.20
N ASN A 294 -6.71 -4.73 -20.69
CA ASN A 294 -8.01 -4.10 -20.96
C ASN A 294 -8.50 -3.23 -19.77
N VAL A 295 -7.85 -3.30 -18.60
CA VAL A 295 -8.23 -2.53 -17.42
C VAL A 295 -7.05 -1.71 -16.89
N GLU A 296 -5.93 -2.37 -16.56
CA GLU A 296 -4.83 -1.70 -15.86
C GLU A 296 -4.08 -0.70 -16.75
N ILE A 297 -3.76 -1.06 -17.99
CA ILE A 297 -3.07 -0.14 -18.92
C ILE A 297 -3.94 1.06 -19.31
N PRO A 298 -5.21 0.90 -19.73
CA PRO A 298 -6.10 2.05 -19.96
C PRO A 298 -6.27 2.95 -18.73
N LEU A 299 -6.25 2.35 -17.54
CA LEU A 299 -6.36 3.10 -16.29
C LEU A 299 -5.13 4.00 -16.04
N VAL A 300 -3.92 3.59 -16.46
CA VAL A 300 -2.71 4.45 -16.39
C VAL A 300 -2.94 5.78 -17.10
N PHE A 301 -3.47 5.74 -18.32
CA PHE A 301 -3.78 6.93 -19.12
C PHE A 301 -4.89 7.78 -18.47
N THR A 302 -5.93 7.12 -18.00
CA THR A 302 -7.06 7.79 -17.31
C THR A 302 -6.58 8.51 -16.06
N LEU A 303 -5.81 7.84 -15.20
CA LEU A 303 -5.29 8.43 -13.97
C LEU A 303 -4.30 9.57 -14.27
N ARG A 304 -3.45 9.42 -15.29
CA ARG A 304 -2.55 10.48 -15.73
C ARG A 304 -3.32 11.72 -16.18
N GLN A 305 -4.40 11.54 -16.95
CA GLN A 305 -5.27 12.64 -17.37
C GLN A 305 -5.95 13.33 -16.18
N MET A 306 -6.48 12.52 -15.22
CA MET A 306 -7.08 13.07 -13.99
C MET A 306 -6.07 13.88 -13.16
N GLU A 307 -4.83 13.41 -13.04
CA GLU A 307 -3.75 14.13 -12.37
C GLU A 307 -3.40 15.44 -13.11
N ALA A 308 -3.37 15.41 -14.45
CA ALA A 308 -3.10 16.60 -15.26
C ALA A 308 -4.23 17.63 -15.19
N ASP A 309 -5.48 17.16 -15.22
CA ASP A 309 -6.64 18.04 -15.13
C ASP A 309 -6.82 18.65 -13.74
N GLY A 310 -6.54 17.90 -12.69
CA GLY A 310 -6.75 18.32 -11.30
C GLY A 310 -8.20 18.74 -11.02
N ILE A 311 -8.45 19.30 -9.84
CA ILE A 311 -9.76 19.81 -9.43
C ILE A 311 -9.65 21.26 -8.94
N ALA A 312 -10.53 22.15 -9.41
CA ALA A 312 -10.53 23.55 -9.00
C ALA A 312 -10.95 23.68 -7.53
N ALA A 313 -10.25 24.54 -6.80
CA ALA A 313 -10.51 24.81 -5.39
C ALA A 313 -10.38 26.32 -5.08
N GLU A 314 -11.35 26.85 -4.36
CA GLU A 314 -11.39 28.25 -3.95
C GLU A 314 -10.54 28.47 -2.70
N LYS A 315 -9.41 29.16 -2.87
CA LYS A 315 -8.46 29.44 -1.78
C LYS A 315 -9.11 30.28 -0.67
N GLU A 316 -9.92 31.24 -1.05
CA GLU A 316 -10.63 32.12 -0.11
C GLU A 316 -11.63 31.35 0.74
N ALA A 317 -12.37 30.41 0.17
CA ALA A 317 -13.30 29.55 0.91
C ALA A 317 -12.57 28.70 1.96
N LEU A 318 -11.40 28.14 1.59
CA LEU A 318 -10.56 27.40 2.54
C LEU A 318 -9.98 28.30 3.62
N SER A 319 -9.63 29.55 3.30
CA SER A 319 -9.11 30.52 4.28
C SER A 319 -10.17 30.93 5.31
N VAL A 320 -11.40 31.24 4.86
CA VAL A 320 -12.54 31.54 5.75
C VAL A 320 -12.84 30.35 6.64
N TYR A 321 -12.92 29.16 6.08
CA TYR A 321 -13.12 27.94 6.85
C TYR A 321 -12.00 27.70 7.90
N GLY A 322 -10.73 27.92 7.51
CA GLY A 322 -9.58 27.83 8.43
C GLY A 322 -9.63 28.81 9.59
N ALA A 323 -10.16 30.04 9.35
CA ALA A 323 -10.35 31.05 10.39
C ALA A 323 -11.46 30.64 11.39
N GLU A 324 -12.60 30.13 10.89
CA GLU A 324 -13.69 29.62 11.76
C GLU A 324 -13.21 28.46 12.64
N LEU A 325 -12.41 27.54 12.07
CA LEU A 325 -11.81 26.46 12.84
C LEU A 325 -10.83 26.99 13.90
N ALA A 326 -10.01 28.00 13.56
CA ALA A 326 -9.03 28.55 14.48
C ALA A 326 -9.69 29.21 15.70
N GLU A 327 -10.81 29.92 15.52
CA GLU A 327 -11.57 30.52 16.62
C GLU A 327 -12.06 29.44 17.59
N ARG A 328 -12.71 28.38 17.07
CA ARG A 328 -13.23 27.27 17.89
C ARG A 328 -12.10 26.48 18.57
N ILE A 329 -10.98 26.25 17.88
CA ILE A 329 -9.78 25.61 18.45
C ILE A 329 -9.26 26.42 19.63
N GLY A 330 -9.18 27.75 19.50
CA GLY A 330 -8.72 28.66 20.58
C GLY A 330 -9.64 28.62 21.81
N GLU A 331 -10.96 28.59 21.61
CA GLU A 331 -11.91 28.44 22.71
C GLU A 331 -11.72 27.10 23.46
N LEU A 332 -11.60 25.99 22.72
CA LEU A 332 -11.39 24.67 23.31
C LEU A 332 -10.05 24.57 24.02
N GLU A 333 -8.99 25.17 23.47
CA GLU A 333 -7.66 25.19 24.08
C GLU A 333 -7.69 25.88 25.45
N ALA A 334 -8.34 27.05 25.51
CA ALA A 334 -8.52 27.77 26.77
C ALA A 334 -9.32 26.96 27.81
N GLN A 335 -10.42 26.32 27.41
CA GLN A 335 -11.23 25.46 28.26
C GLN A 335 -10.46 24.24 28.77
N ILE A 336 -9.70 23.57 27.88
CA ILE A 336 -8.87 22.43 28.24
C ILE A 336 -7.78 22.80 29.25
N TYR A 337 -7.13 23.93 29.09
CA TYR A 337 -6.11 24.39 30.03
C TYR A 337 -6.70 24.78 31.38
N GLU A 338 -7.86 25.44 31.40
CA GLU A 338 -8.59 25.76 32.64
C GLU A 338 -8.98 24.46 33.39
N GLU A 339 -9.54 23.47 32.72
CA GLU A 339 -9.94 22.20 33.34
C GLU A 339 -8.73 21.32 33.75
N ALA A 340 -7.63 21.36 33.01
CA ALA A 340 -6.39 20.66 33.35
C ALA A 340 -5.59 21.35 34.48
N GLY A 341 -5.81 22.67 34.68
CA GLY A 341 -5.12 23.52 35.63
C GLY A 341 -3.69 23.87 35.21
N GLU A 342 -3.29 23.65 33.98
CA GLU A 342 -2.01 24.02 33.38
C GLU A 342 -2.03 23.99 31.86
N GLU A 343 -1.12 24.73 31.23
CA GLU A 343 -0.89 24.67 29.79
C GLU A 343 0.01 23.49 29.43
N PHE A 344 -0.31 22.79 28.37
CA PHE A 344 0.46 21.67 27.84
C PHE A 344 0.17 21.45 26.34
N ASN A 345 1.00 20.69 25.64
CA ASN A 345 0.75 20.37 24.24
C ASN A 345 -0.33 19.28 24.14
N ILE A 346 -1.57 19.68 23.81
CA ILE A 346 -2.76 18.80 23.69
C ILE A 346 -2.55 17.75 22.59
N ASN A 347 -1.75 18.06 21.55
CA ASN A 347 -1.41 17.14 20.47
C ASN A 347 -0.28 16.16 20.82
N SER A 348 0.40 16.34 21.97
CA SER A 348 1.42 15.41 22.43
C SER A 348 0.80 14.24 23.21
N PRO A 349 0.82 12.99 22.68
CA PRO A 349 0.29 11.85 23.41
C PRO A 349 0.94 11.64 24.78
N LYS A 350 2.24 11.98 24.89
CA LYS A 350 3.00 11.83 26.13
C LYS A 350 2.52 12.81 27.20
N GLN A 351 2.41 14.11 26.86
CA GLN A 351 1.97 15.13 27.82
C GLN A 351 0.51 14.92 28.20
N LEU A 352 -0.36 14.68 27.23
CA LEU A 352 -1.76 14.41 27.47
C LEU A 352 -1.97 13.16 28.34
N GLY A 353 -1.18 12.10 28.11
CA GLY A 353 -1.25 10.88 28.92
C GLY A 353 -0.91 11.13 30.40
N VAL A 354 0.06 11.99 30.69
CA VAL A 354 0.42 12.41 32.06
C VAL A 354 -0.73 13.20 32.70
N ILE A 355 -1.30 14.17 31.98
CA ILE A 355 -2.43 14.98 32.49
C ILE A 355 -3.61 14.09 32.83
N LEU A 356 -4.06 13.24 31.89
CA LEU A 356 -5.28 12.47 32.08
C LEU A 356 -5.12 11.35 33.12
N PHE A 357 -4.03 10.58 33.08
CA PHE A 357 -3.91 9.33 33.82
C PHE A 357 -3.01 9.40 35.07
N GLU A 358 -2.10 10.38 35.16
CA GLU A 358 -1.27 10.56 36.36
C GLU A 358 -1.77 11.70 37.25
N LYS A 359 -2.10 12.86 36.65
CA LYS A 359 -2.51 14.04 37.40
C LYS A 359 -4.00 14.00 37.76
N LEU A 360 -4.87 13.78 36.76
CA LEU A 360 -6.34 13.69 36.96
C LEU A 360 -6.81 12.29 37.36
N GLN A 361 -5.94 11.29 37.29
CA GLN A 361 -6.19 9.91 37.69
C GLN A 361 -7.45 9.28 37.05
N LEU A 362 -7.73 9.62 35.79
CA LEU A 362 -8.88 9.06 35.09
C LEU A 362 -8.76 7.53 34.93
N PRO A 363 -9.89 6.78 34.98
CA PRO A 363 -9.86 5.34 34.87
C PRO A 363 -9.47 4.87 33.45
N GLY A 364 -9.04 3.61 33.30
CA GLY A 364 -8.85 2.98 31.98
C GLY A 364 -7.54 3.32 31.24
N GLY A 365 -6.58 3.98 31.89
CA GLY A 365 -5.28 4.29 31.30
C GLY A 365 -4.51 3.04 30.86
N LYS A 366 -4.37 2.81 29.54
CA LYS A 366 -3.61 1.70 28.95
C LYS A 366 -2.15 2.11 28.77
N LYS A 367 -1.23 1.52 29.55
CA LYS A 367 0.21 1.76 29.40
C LYS A 367 0.77 1.10 28.13
N THR A 368 1.56 1.86 27.40
CA THR A 368 2.35 1.42 26.25
C THR A 368 3.84 1.48 26.59
N LYS A 369 4.71 1.11 25.67
CA LYS A 369 6.17 1.22 25.87
C LYS A 369 6.64 2.67 26.06
N THR A 370 5.92 3.64 25.53
CA THR A 370 6.29 5.07 25.51
C THR A 370 5.43 5.95 26.41
N GLY A 371 4.52 5.38 27.21
CA GLY A 371 3.61 6.10 28.09
C GLY A 371 2.17 5.59 28.04
N TYR A 372 1.20 6.44 28.34
CA TYR A 372 -0.22 6.06 28.23
C TYR A 372 -0.74 6.24 26.79
N SER A 373 -1.63 5.33 26.38
CA SER A 373 -2.34 5.48 25.12
C SER A 373 -3.39 6.59 25.24
N THR A 374 -3.31 7.57 24.34
CA THR A 374 -4.33 8.61 24.15
C THR A 374 -4.96 8.51 22.76
N ALA A 375 -5.05 7.29 22.23
CA ALA A 375 -5.73 6.99 20.97
C ALA A 375 -7.23 7.27 21.10
N ALA A 376 -7.88 7.57 19.97
CA ALA A 376 -9.29 7.97 19.94
C ALA A 376 -10.21 6.93 20.61
N ASP A 377 -9.97 5.66 20.35
CA ASP A 377 -10.74 4.54 20.91
C ASP A 377 -10.68 4.45 22.47
N VAL A 378 -9.59 4.95 23.06
CA VAL A 378 -9.43 5.03 24.52
C VAL A 378 -10.14 6.27 25.07
N LEU A 379 -9.99 7.41 24.40
CA LEU A 379 -10.60 8.67 24.83
C LEU A 379 -12.13 8.67 24.62
N GLU A 380 -12.64 8.12 23.54
CA GLU A 380 -14.08 7.99 23.27
C GLU A 380 -14.84 7.23 24.37
N LYS A 381 -14.21 6.28 25.04
CA LYS A 381 -14.80 5.55 26.17
C LYS A 381 -14.91 6.39 27.44
N LEU A 382 -14.06 7.41 27.56
CA LEU A 382 -14.01 8.31 28.73
C LEU A 382 -14.83 9.58 28.50
N ALA A 383 -15.01 10.00 27.27
CA ALA A 383 -15.68 11.25 26.91
C ALA A 383 -17.10 11.41 27.47
N PRO A 384 -17.97 10.35 27.55
CA PRO A 384 -19.30 10.49 28.13
C PRO A 384 -19.31 10.94 29.60
N ASP A 385 -18.28 10.54 30.36
CA ASP A 385 -18.20 10.80 31.80
C ASP A 385 -17.26 11.97 32.15
N HIS A 386 -16.47 12.45 31.17
CA HIS A 386 -15.43 13.46 31.39
C HIS A 386 -15.45 14.53 30.29
N LYS A 387 -15.97 15.71 30.61
CA LYS A 387 -16.05 16.84 29.65
C LYS A 387 -14.70 17.21 29.06
N LEU A 388 -13.65 17.30 29.87
CA LEU A 388 -12.28 17.56 29.40
C LEU A 388 -11.86 16.60 28.28
N VAL A 389 -12.21 15.31 28.38
CA VAL A 389 -11.85 14.32 27.36
C VAL A 389 -12.67 14.54 26.08
N ALA A 390 -13.94 14.92 26.20
CA ALA A 390 -14.76 15.28 25.05
C ALA A 390 -14.19 16.52 24.32
N ASP A 391 -13.82 17.56 25.07
CA ASP A 391 -13.22 18.79 24.54
C ASP A 391 -11.86 18.51 23.85
N ILE A 392 -11.04 17.61 24.42
CA ILE A 392 -9.77 17.18 23.80
C ILE A 392 -10.02 16.41 22.48
N LEU A 393 -11.03 15.56 22.42
CA LEU A 393 -11.38 14.87 21.18
C LEU A 393 -11.84 15.85 20.10
N GLU A 394 -12.71 16.81 20.46
CA GLU A 394 -13.16 17.87 19.54
C GLU A 394 -11.97 18.73 19.09
N TYR A 395 -11.13 19.20 20.01
CA TYR A 395 -9.91 19.96 19.69
C TYR A 395 -9.02 19.24 18.69
N ARG A 396 -8.65 17.98 18.95
CA ARG A 396 -7.81 17.18 18.06
C ARG A 396 -8.42 17.00 16.68
N GLN A 397 -9.72 16.82 16.63
CA GLN A 397 -10.47 16.68 15.40
C GLN A 397 -10.45 17.97 14.57
N LEU A 398 -10.74 19.12 15.19
CA LEU A 398 -10.71 20.43 14.55
C LEU A 398 -9.28 20.84 14.14
N ALA A 399 -8.29 20.60 14.99
CA ALA A 399 -6.88 20.85 14.67
C ALA A 399 -6.42 20.03 13.45
N LYS A 400 -6.84 18.77 13.34
CA LYS A 400 -6.58 17.94 12.17
C LYS A 400 -7.29 18.46 10.91
N LEU A 401 -8.56 18.86 11.02
CA LEU A 401 -9.31 19.47 9.91
C LEU A 401 -8.62 20.73 9.41
N LYS A 402 -8.19 21.60 10.33
CA LYS A 402 -7.48 22.83 9.99
C LYS A 402 -6.15 22.54 9.30
N SER A 403 -5.27 21.78 9.94
CA SER A 403 -3.91 21.55 9.42
C SER A 403 -3.89 20.76 8.12
N THR A 404 -4.72 19.72 7.99
CA THR A 404 -4.70 18.82 6.82
C THR A 404 -5.49 19.39 5.65
N TYR A 405 -6.66 19.97 5.90
CA TYR A 405 -7.57 20.37 4.83
C TYR A 405 -7.62 21.88 4.62
N ALA A 406 -7.83 22.70 5.67
CA ALA A 406 -7.89 24.13 5.46
C ALA A 406 -6.53 24.70 5.01
N ASP A 407 -5.49 24.50 5.80
CA ASP A 407 -4.14 25.00 5.50
C ASP A 407 -3.41 24.13 4.45
N GLY A 408 -3.50 22.80 4.59
CA GLY A 408 -2.80 21.86 3.72
C GLY A 408 -3.27 21.91 2.27
N LEU A 409 -4.57 22.01 2.01
CA LEU A 409 -5.09 22.10 0.63
C LEU A 409 -4.75 23.47 0.01
N GLN A 410 -4.80 24.57 0.78
CA GLN A 410 -4.38 25.88 0.28
C GLN A 410 -2.93 25.90 -0.23
N ALA A 411 -2.04 25.17 0.45
CA ALA A 411 -0.63 25.13 0.11
C ALA A 411 -0.33 24.37 -1.20
N VAL A 412 -1.27 23.53 -1.66
CA VAL A 412 -1.11 22.70 -2.86
C VAL A 412 -1.97 23.14 -4.05
N ILE A 413 -2.70 24.26 -3.91
CA ILE A 413 -3.40 24.87 -5.05
C ILE A 413 -2.36 25.47 -5.99
N GLY A 414 -2.33 24.98 -7.24
CA GLY A 414 -1.44 25.45 -8.28
C GLY A 414 -1.80 26.85 -8.82
N LYS A 415 -0.93 27.42 -9.66
CA LYS A 415 -1.16 28.72 -10.32
C LYS A 415 -2.41 28.76 -11.19
N ASP A 416 -2.85 27.59 -11.65
CA ASP A 416 -4.09 27.39 -12.41
C ASP A 416 -5.35 27.35 -11.52
N GLY A 417 -5.22 27.50 -10.20
CA GLY A 417 -6.31 27.44 -9.24
C GLY A 417 -6.81 26.02 -8.96
N ARG A 418 -6.00 24.98 -9.27
CA ARG A 418 -6.39 23.58 -9.15
C ARG A 418 -5.49 22.82 -8.21
N ILE A 419 -6.01 21.72 -7.65
CA ILE A 419 -5.26 20.75 -6.87
C ILE A 419 -5.04 19.52 -7.74
N HIS A 420 -3.79 19.13 -7.89
CA HIS A 420 -3.35 17.95 -8.63
C HIS A 420 -2.86 16.88 -7.63
N SER A 421 -3.73 15.91 -7.37
CA SER A 421 -3.39 14.77 -6.51
C SER A 421 -2.67 13.71 -7.33
N THR A 422 -1.92 12.84 -6.67
CA THR A 422 -1.35 11.64 -7.27
C THR A 422 -2.24 10.43 -6.95
N PHE A 423 -2.64 9.68 -7.96
CA PHE A 423 -3.45 8.47 -7.83
C PHE A 423 -2.61 7.22 -8.04
N ASN A 424 -2.32 6.50 -6.96
CA ASN A 424 -1.43 5.33 -6.98
C ASN A 424 -2.20 4.05 -7.29
N GLN A 425 -1.75 3.34 -8.32
CA GLN A 425 -2.38 2.10 -8.80
C GLN A 425 -1.79 0.84 -8.15
N THR A 426 -0.57 0.89 -7.62
CA THR A 426 0.22 -0.26 -7.17
C THR A 426 0.41 -0.38 -5.65
N ILE A 427 -0.25 0.48 -4.85
CA ILE A 427 -0.03 0.54 -3.39
C ILE A 427 -0.90 -0.47 -2.62
N THR A 428 -2.17 -0.64 -3.02
CA THR A 428 -3.07 -1.49 -2.25
C THR A 428 -3.05 -2.93 -2.74
N ALA A 429 -2.99 -3.89 -1.83
CA ALA A 429 -3.03 -5.32 -2.19
C ALA A 429 -4.38 -5.80 -2.78
N THR A 430 -5.39 -4.90 -2.85
CA THR A 430 -6.76 -5.23 -3.27
C THR A 430 -7.14 -4.70 -4.65
N GLY A 431 -6.29 -3.90 -5.28
CA GLY A 431 -6.60 -3.19 -6.54
C GLY A 431 -7.34 -1.86 -6.36
N ARG A 432 -7.55 -1.39 -5.12
CA ARG A 432 -8.07 -0.05 -4.90
C ARG A 432 -7.01 0.99 -5.23
N ILE A 433 -7.43 2.12 -5.82
CA ILE A 433 -6.57 3.28 -6.03
C ILE A 433 -6.40 4.01 -4.70
N SER A 434 -5.20 4.48 -4.40
CA SER A 434 -4.95 5.41 -3.28
C SER A 434 -4.60 6.80 -3.80
N SER A 435 -4.88 7.84 -3.01
CA SER A 435 -4.61 9.24 -3.35
C SER A 435 -3.58 9.81 -2.37
N THR A 436 -2.56 10.48 -2.91
CA THR A 436 -1.50 11.15 -2.13
C THR A 436 -1.17 12.51 -2.72
N ASP A 437 -0.57 13.36 -1.96
CA ASP A 437 -0.02 14.68 -2.34
C ASP A 437 -0.97 15.63 -3.08
N PRO A 438 -2.18 15.93 -2.53
CA PRO A 438 -2.74 15.56 -1.23
C PRO A 438 -3.65 14.33 -1.33
N ASN A 439 -3.94 13.68 -0.19
CA ASN A 439 -4.94 12.64 -0.14
C ASN A 439 -6.36 13.22 -0.15
N LEU A 440 -7.03 13.18 -1.30
CA LEU A 440 -8.39 13.68 -1.48
C LEU A 440 -9.48 12.66 -1.10
N GLN A 441 -9.12 11.38 -0.94
CA GLN A 441 -10.09 10.32 -0.58
C GLN A 441 -10.54 10.36 0.88
N ASN A 442 -9.75 11.03 1.75
CA ASN A 442 -10.01 11.10 3.19
C ASN A 442 -10.72 12.38 3.63
N ILE A 443 -11.26 13.19 2.71
CA ILE A 443 -12.04 14.39 3.05
C ILE A 443 -13.28 13.95 3.85
N PRO A 444 -13.49 14.45 5.09
CA PRO A 444 -14.57 13.99 5.95
C PRO A 444 -15.96 14.28 5.37
N VAL A 445 -16.88 13.31 5.49
CA VAL A 445 -18.26 13.42 5.02
C VAL A 445 -19.30 13.32 6.12
N ARG A 446 -18.93 12.73 7.28
CA ARG A 446 -19.88 12.46 8.36
C ARG A 446 -20.15 13.67 9.25
N MET A 447 -19.14 14.50 9.42
CA MET A 447 -19.21 15.69 10.26
C MET A 447 -19.68 16.90 9.46
N GLU A 448 -20.48 17.75 10.08
CA GLU A 448 -20.97 18.99 9.47
C GLU A 448 -19.83 19.92 9.06
N LEU A 449 -18.89 20.17 9.97
CA LEU A 449 -17.68 20.96 9.68
C LEU A 449 -16.83 20.32 8.55
N GLY A 450 -16.68 18.99 8.54
CA GLY A 450 -15.98 18.30 7.45
C GLY A 450 -16.64 18.47 6.07
N ARG A 451 -17.98 18.58 6.04
CA ARG A 451 -18.73 18.84 4.78
C ARG A 451 -18.47 20.23 4.21
N LEU A 452 -18.13 21.20 5.06
CA LEU A 452 -17.85 22.57 4.60
C LEU A 452 -16.61 22.62 3.71
N ILE A 453 -15.61 21.77 3.95
CA ILE A 453 -14.41 21.65 3.10
C ILE A 453 -14.80 21.38 1.64
N ARG A 454 -15.83 20.57 1.41
CA ARG A 454 -16.26 20.19 0.07
C ARG A 454 -16.83 21.37 -0.72
N LYS A 455 -17.32 22.42 -0.06
CA LYS A 455 -17.82 23.64 -0.70
C LYS A 455 -16.71 24.45 -1.37
N ALA A 456 -15.46 24.25 -0.94
CA ALA A 456 -14.33 24.91 -1.57
C ALA A 456 -13.97 24.33 -2.93
N PHE A 457 -14.43 23.11 -3.26
CA PHE A 457 -14.24 22.52 -4.58
C PHE A 457 -15.35 22.99 -5.51
N VAL A 458 -14.96 23.56 -6.64
CA VAL A 458 -15.88 24.15 -7.61
C VAL A 458 -15.65 23.55 -9.01
N PRO A 459 -16.68 23.50 -9.87
CA PRO A 459 -16.48 23.07 -11.25
C PRO A 459 -15.73 24.16 -12.03
N LYS A 460 -15.09 23.77 -13.14
CA LYS A 460 -14.52 24.71 -14.10
C LYS A 460 -15.62 25.65 -14.64
N PRO A 461 -15.34 26.94 -14.92
CA PRO A 461 -16.31 27.83 -15.51
C PRO A 461 -16.98 27.22 -16.75
N GLY A 462 -18.31 27.25 -16.78
CA GLY A 462 -19.12 26.64 -17.85
C GLY A 462 -19.35 25.14 -17.72
N CYS A 463 -18.81 24.49 -16.66
CA CYS A 463 -19.02 23.08 -16.35
C CYS A 463 -19.89 22.90 -15.09
N VAL A 464 -20.32 21.68 -14.87
CA VAL A 464 -21.00 21.24 -13.65
C VAL A 464 -20.33 19.98 -13.12
N PHE A 465 -20.44 19.73 -11.81
CA PHE A 465 -20.08 18.42 -11.28
C PHE A 465 -21.14 17.39 -11.70
N LEU A 466 -20.66 16.25 -12.17
CA LEU A 466 -21.46 15.05 -12.36
C LEU A 466 -21.03 14.03 -11.31
N ASP A 467 -21.93 13.70 -10.40
CA ASP A 467 -21.73 12.67 -9.39
C ASP A 467 -22.54 11.43 -9.78
N ALA A 468 -21.82 10.32 -9.99
CA ALA A 468 -22.42 9.03 -10.32
C ALA A 468 -21.78 7.94 -9.45
N ASP A 469 -22.59 7.27 -8.65
CA ASP A 469 -22.17 6.19 -7.75
C ASP A 469 -22.94 4.89 -8.00
N TYR A 470 -22.26 3.78 -7.80
CA TYR A 470 -22.89 2.46 -7.90
C TYR A 470 -23.78 2.18 -6.68
N SER A 471 -25.05 1.89 -6.94
CA SER A 471 -25.96 1.49 -5.87
C SER A 471 -25.61 0.11 -5.33
N GLN A 472 -24.99 0.06 -4.13
CA GLN A 472 -24.69 -1.16 -3.37
C GLN A 472 -23.92 -2.23 -4.16
N ILE A 473 -22.93 -1.82 -4.96
CA ILE A 473 -22.19 -2.69 -5.88
C ILE A 473 -21.59 -3.92 -5.17
N GLU A 474 -21.06 -3.77 -3.97
CA GLU A 474 -20.43 -4.85 -3.21
C GLU A 474 -21.43 -5.97 -2.87
N LEU A 475 -22.65 -5.60 -2.47
CA LEU A 475 -23.71 -6.57 -2.17
C LEU A 475 -24.26 -7.22 -3.45
N ARG A 476 -24.32 -6.49 -4.57
CA ARG A 476 -24.70 -7.03 -5.88
C ARG A 476 -23.70 -8.04 -6.39
N LEU A 477 -22.40 -7.73 -6.24
CA LEU A 477 -21.32 -8.65 -6.57
C LEU A 477 -21.35 -9.87 -5.66
N LEU A 478 -21.56 -9.70 -4.36
CA LEU A 478 -21.70 -10.82 -3.44
C LEU A 478 -22.88 -11.73 -3.83
N ALA A 479 -24.05 -11.16 -4.12
CA ALA A 479 -25.22 -11.91 -4.57
C ALA A 479 -24.92 -12.74 -5.82
N HIS A 480 -24.24 -12.14 -6.80
CA HIS A 480 -23.85 -12.77 -8.06
C HIS A 480 -22.85 -13.91 -7.85
N ILE A 481 -21.75 -13.64 -7.15
CA ILE A 481 -20.66 -14.60 -6.93
C ILE A 481 -21.11 -15.77 -6.03
N ALA A 482 -21.91 -15.46 -5.00
CA ALA A 482 -22.48 -16.47 -4.12
C ALA A 482 -23.57 -17.32 -4.80
N GLY A 483 -24.19 -16.80 -5.88
CA GLY A 483 -25.36 -17.39 -6.48
C GLY A 483 -26.56 -17.44 -5.54
N ASP A 484 -26.63 -16.49 -4.57
CA ASP A 484 -27.68 -16.48 -3.56
C ASP A 484 -29.01 -15.98 -4.15
N LYS A 485 -29.94 -16.90 -4.32
CA LYS A 485 -31.21 -16.62 -4.98
C LYS A 485 -32.03 -15.57 -4.25
N ALA A 486 -32.09 -15.62 -2.93
CA ALA A 486 -32.88 -14.66 -2.14
C ALA A 486 -32.32 -13.23 -2.28
N MET A 487 -31.01 -13.08 -2.27
CA MET A 487 -30.35 -11.79 -2.47
C MET A 487 -30.50 -11.28 -3.92
N ILE A 488 -30.33 -12.15 -4.91
CA ILE A 488 -30.53 -11.82 -6.34
C ILE A 488 -31.98 -11.36 -6.59
N ASP A 489 -32.97 -12.10 -6.09
CA ASP A 489 -34.38 -11.77 -6.27
C ASP A 489 -34.74 -10.47 -5.55
N GLY A 490 -34.15 -10.21 -4.37
CA GLY A 490 -34.26 -8.93 -3.66
C GLY A 490 -33.75 -7.74 -4.51
N PHE A 491 -32.62 -7.86 -5.16
CA PHE A 491 -32.12 -6.82 -6.07
C PHE A 491 -32.96 -6.67 -7.34
N ARG A 492 -33.48 -7.77 -7.90
CA ARG A 492 -34.33 -7.73 -9.10
C ARG A 492 -35.73 -7.14 -8.84
N SER A 493 -36.25 -7.27 -7.62
CA SER A 493 -37.54 -6.65 -7.24
C SER A 493 -37.47 -5.13 -7.16
N GLY A 494 -36.25 -4.56 -7.16
CA GLY A 494 -36.06 -3.11 -6.99
C GLY A 494 -36.26 -2.60 -5.56
N GLU A 495 -36.50 -3.51 -4.62
CA GLU A 495 -36.64 -3.17 -3.21
C GLU A 495 -35.28 -2.86 -2.56
N ASP A 496 -35.33 -2.11 -1.46
CA ASP A 496 -34.13 -1.82 -0.67
C ASP A 496 -33.65 -3.06 0.09
N ILE A 497 -32.48 -3.57 -0.29
CA ILE A 497 -31.88 -4.78 0.30
C ILE A 497 -31.70 -4.67 1.82
N HIS A 498 -31.45 -3.47 2.35
CA HIS A 498 -31.30 -3.26 3.78
C HIS A 498 -32.64 -3.38 4.51
N THR A 499 -33.74 -2.99 3.87
CA THR A 499 -35.09 -3.19 4.39
C THR A 499 -35.49 -4.67 4.37
N ILE A 500 -35.14 -5.37 3.28
CA ILE A 500 -35.36 -6.83 3.20
C ILE A 500 -34.61 -7.53 4.33
N THR A 501 -33.32 -7.24 4.48
CA THR A 501 -32.50 -7.82 5.54
C THR A 501 -33.02 -7.49 6.92
N ALA A 502 -33.45 -6.24 7.15
CA ALA A 502 -34.02 -5.82 8.44
C ALA A 502 -35.27 -6.64 8.79
N ALA A 503 -36.19 -6.78 7.84
CA ALA A 503 -37.41 -7.59 8.06
C ALA A 503 -37.09 -9.02 8.49
N GLN A 504 -36.08 -9.63 7.86
CA GLN A 504 -35.66 -11.01 8.17
C GLN A 504 -34.95 -11.13 9.52
N VAL A 505 -33.98 -10.22 9.78
CA VAL A 505 -33.17 -10.26 11.01
C VAL A 505 -34.01 -9.97 12.25
N PHE A 506 -34.92 -8.97 12.16
CA PHE A 506 -35.77 -8.57 13.27
C PHE A 506 -37.10 -9.34 13.33
N GLY A 507 -37.45 -10.11 12.30
CA GLY A 507 -38.69 -10.92 12.26
C GLY A 507 -39.96 -10.09 12.18
N VAL A 508 -39.95 -8.96 11.46
CA VAL A 508 -41.06 -8.03 11.27
C VAL A 508 -41.49 -7.95 9.82
N ALA A 509 -42.70 -7.46 9.55
CA ALA A 509 -43.12 -7.17 8.18
C ALA A 509 -42.28 -6.02 7.59
N ARG A 510 -42.07 -6.00 6.25
CA ARG A 510 -41.26 -4.94 5.57
C ARG A 510 -41.82 -3.54 5.84
N SER A 511 -43.13 -3.39 5.95
CA SER A 511 -43.82 -2.13 6.30
C SER A 511 -43.58 -1.65 7.72
N GLU A 512 -43.13 -2.54 8.61
CA GLU A 512 -42.87 -2.27 10.03
C GLU A 512 -41.38 -1.98 10.31
N VAL A 513 -40.51 -2.05 9.27
CA VAL A 513 -39.10 -1.78 9.42
C VAL A 513 -38.85 -0.30 9.73
N THR A 514 -38.36 -0.03 10.93
CA THR A 514 -38.02 1.31 11.36
C THR A 514 -36.68 1.79 10.74
N PRO A 515 -36.41 3.11 10.68
CA PRO A 515 -35.11 3.64 10.24
C PRO A 515 -33.93 3.09 11.05
N LEU A 516 -34.12 2.81 12.35
CA LEU A 516 -33.11 2.21 13.22
C LEU A 516 -32.81 0.76 12.81
N MET A 517 -33.85 -0.06 12.64
CA MET A 517 -33.70 -1.44 12.15
C MET A 517 -33.00 -1.50 10.79
N ARG A 518 -33.36 -0.61 9.88
CA ARG A 518 -32.69 -0.51 8.55
C ARG A 518 -31.22 -0.14 8.68
N ARG A 519 -30.88 0.78 9.61
CA ARG A 519 -29.49 1.15 9.90
C ARG A 519 -28.69 -0.03 10.45
N SER A 520 -29.26 -0.76 11.40
CA SER A 520 -28.64 -1.96 11.97
C SER A 520 -28.45 -3.06 10.91
N ALA A 521 -29.46 -3.31 10.07
CA ALA A 521 -29.34 -4.24 8.96
C ALA A 521 -28.28 -3.82 7.92
N LYS A 522 -28.12 -2.52 7.68
CA LYS A 522 -27.02 -2.01 6.86
C LYS A 522 -25.67 -2.36 7.46
N ALA A 523 -25.49 -2.19 8.77
CA ALA A 523 -24.25 -2.58 9.46
C ALA A 523 -24.02 -4.11 9.40
N VAL A 524 -25.09 -4.92 9.54
CA VAL A 524 -24.99 -6.39 9.38
C VAL A 524 -24.56 -6.75 7.95
N ASN A 525 -25.22 -6.20 6.93
CA ASN A 525 -24.92 -6.48 5.52
C ASN A 525 -23.43 -6.20 5.20
N PHE A 526 -22.95 -4.99 5.51
CA PHE A 526 -21.57 -4.62 5.25
C PHE A 526 -20.59 -5.32 6.19
N GLY A 527 -20.93 -5.44 7.46
CA GLY A 527 -20.11 -6.15 8.43
C GLY A 527 -19.81 -7.59 8.00
N ILE A 528 -20.81 -8.31 7.51
CA ILE A 528 -20.63 -9.69 7.03
C ILE A 528 -19.72 -9.74 5.80
N VAL A 529 -19.88 -8.84 4.83
CA VAL A 529 -18.99 -8.75 3.67
C VAL A 529 -17.53 -8.59 4.10
N TYR A 530 -17.28 -7.77 5.13
CA TYR A 530 -15.95 -7.50 5.66
C TYR A 530 -15.50 -8.47 6.77
N GLY A 531 -16.27 -9.51 7.06
CA GLY A 531 -15.89 -10.55 8.02
C GLY A 531 -15.96 -10.13 9.47
N ILE A 532 -16.92 -9.27 9.84
CA ILE A 532 -17.10 -8.76 11.19
C ILE A 532 -17.36 -9.91 12.18
N SER A 533 -16.81 -9.78 13.39
CA SER A 533 -17.12 -10.68 14.50
C SER A 533 -18.44 -10.28 15.20
N PRO A 534 -19.14 -11.22 15.88
CA PRO A 534 -20.30 -10.87 16.70
C PRO A 534 -20.00 -9.80 17.75
N PHE A 535 -18.79 -9.81 18.32
CA PHE A 535 -18.34 -8.79 19.26
C PHE A 535 -18.26 -7.41 18.61
N SER A 536 -17.58 -7.29 17.45
CA SER A 536 -17.47 -6.00 16.76
C SER A 536 -18.84 -5.49 16.30
N LEU A 537 -19.69 -6.38 15.76
CA LEU A 537 -21.04 -6.01 15.36
C LEU A 537 -21.87 -5.50 16.53
N SER A 538 -21.77 -6.12 17.73
CA SER A 538 -22.49 -5.68 18.93
C SER A 538 -22.12 -4.25 19.33
N GLN A 539 -20.86 -3.85 19.16
CA GLN A 539 -20.41 -2.48 19.43
C GLN A 539 -20.96 -1.49 18.38
N ASP A 540 -20.97 -1.89 17.10
CA ASP A 540 -21.41 -1.02 16.00
C ASP A 540 -22.91 -0.68 16.07
N ILE A 541 -23.73 -1.61 16.51
CA ILE A 541 -25.21 -1.43 16.55
C ILE A 541 -25.79 -1.28 17.96
N GLY A 542 -24.94 -1.29 19.01
CA GLY A 542 -25.34 -1.03 20.39
C GLY A 542 -26.21 -2.14 21.01
N VAL A 543 -25.92 -3.41 20.71
CA VAL A 543 -26.64 -4.58 21.26
C VAL A 543 -25.67 -5.50 21.99
N THR A 544 -26.19 -6.54 22.66
CA THR A 544 -25.36 -7.57 23.28
C THR A 544 -24.68 -8.45 22.24
N VAL A 545 -23.56 -9.09 22.61
CA VAL A 545 -22.86 -10.03 21.72
C VAL A 545 -23.74 -11.22 21.33
N ALA A 546 -24.65 -11.64 22.24
CA ALA A 546 -25.59 -12.72 21.98
C ALA A 546 -26.59 -12.33 20.90
N GLU A 547 -27.18 -11.13 21.00
CA GLU A 547 -28.10 -10.59 19.99
C GLU A 547 -27.42 -10.38 18.64
N ALA A 548 -26.20 -9.82 18.62
CA ALA A 548 -25.42 -9.65 17.40
C ALA A 548 -25.16 -11.00 16.71
N LYS A 549 -24.84 -12.05 17.49
CA LYS A 549 -24.68 -13.41 16.97
C LYS A 549 -26.00 -13.95 16.39
N GLU A 550 -27.11 -13.77 17.08
CA GLU A 550 -28.44 -14.18 16.60
C GLU A 550 -28.78 -13.49 15.26
N TYR A 551 -28.48 -12.19 15.14
CA TYR A 551 -28.70 -11.45 13.89
C TYR A 551 -27.86 -12.01 12.75
N MET A 552 -26.59 -12.35 12.99
CA MET A 552 -25.73 -12.99 11.99
C MET A 552 -26.25 -14.39 11.62
N ASP A 553 -26.71 -15.18 12.58
CA ASP A 553 -27.24 -16.51 12.32
C ASP A 553 -28.52 -16.43 11.48
N LYS A 554 -29.45 -15.52 11.76
CA LYS A 554 -30.65 -15.24 10.97
C LYS A 554 -30.31 -14.76 9.56
N TYR A 555 -29.32 -13.87 9.43
CA TYR A 555 -28.81 -13.42 8.14
C TYR A 555 -28.34 -14.60 7.27
N PHE A 556 -27.50 -15.46 7.81
CA PHE A 556 -26.99 -16.62 7.10
C PHE A 556 -28.04 -17.71 6.85
N ALA A 557 -29.06 -17.81 7.69
CA ALA A 557 -30.19 -18.68 7.44
C ALA A 557 -31.01 -18.19 6.23
N HIS A 558 -31.17 -16.88 6.08
CA HIS A 558 -31.88 -16.28 4.96
C HIS A 558 -31.04 -16.27 3.66
N TYR A 559 -29.76 -15.92 3.78
CA TYR A 559 -28.80 -15.86 2.67
C TYR A 559 -27.81 -17.05 2.74
N ALA A 560 -28.36 -18.26 2.60
CA ALA A 560 -27.57 -19.50 2.74
C ALA A 560 -26.49 -19.64 1.67
N GLY A 561 -26.72 -19.10 0.46
CA GLY A 561 -25.72 -19.04 -0.61
C GLY A 561 -24.51 -18.23 -0.26
N VAL A 562 -24.68 -17.11 0.46
CA VAL A 562 -23.58 -16.28 0.97
C VAL A 562 -22.73 -17.07 1.96
N ARG A 563 -23.35 -17.80 2.90
CA ARG A 563 -22.62 -18.66 3.85
C ARG A 563 -21.79 -19.71 3.13
N ALA A 564 -22.42 -20.46 2.23
CA ALA A 564 -21.76 -21.49 1.46
C ALA A 564 -20.59 -20.95 0.61
N TYR A 565 -20.76 -19.75 0.04
CA TYR A 565 -19.69 -19.06 -0.67
C TYR A 565 -18.51 -18.73 0.23
N MET A 566 -18.77 -18.11 1.39
CA MET A 566 -17.70 -17.72 2.33
C MET A 566 -16.90 -18.93 2.83
N ASP A 567 -17.57 -20.04 3.13
CA ASP A 567 -16.89 -21.26 3.57
C ASP A 567 -16.07 -21.87 2.42
N ARG A 568 -16.62 -21.93 1.20
CA ARG A 568 -15.92 -22.41 0.00
C ARG A 568 -14.68 -21.57 -0.30
N VAL A 569 -14.76 -20.24 -0.26
CA VAL A 569 -13.63 -19.35 -0.54
C VAL A 569 -12.51 -19.54 0.47
N LYS A 570 -12.84 -19.71 1.76
CA LYS A 570 -11.83 -19.99 2.80
C LYS A 570 -11.09 -21.30 2.55
N GLU A 571 -11.79 -22.35 2.18
CA GLU A 571 -11.17 -23.64 1.88
C GLU A 571 -10.35 -23.59 0.57
N GLN A 572 -10.86 -22.88 -0.45
CA GLN A 572 -10.12 -22.68 -1.70
C GLN A 572 -8.84 -21.86 -1.47
N ALA A 573 -8.92 -20.78 -0.66
CA ALA A 573 -7.76 -19.96 -0.33
C ALA A 573 -6.67 -20.73 0.41
N LYS A 574 -7.05 -21.65 1.32
CA LYS A 574 -6.08 -22.55 1.98
C LYS A 574 -5.37 -23.46 1.00
N LYS A 575 -6.09 -23.96 -0.02
CA LYS A 575 -5.55 -24.86 -1.03
C LYS A 575 -4.65 -24.11 -2.02
N ASP A 576 -5.14 -23.00 -2.58
CA ASP A 576 -4.48 -22.29 -3.66
C ASP A 576 -3.44 -21.27 -3.16
N GLY A 577 -3.56 -20.81 -1.92
CA GLY A 577 -2.70 -19.77 -1.33
C GLY A 577 -3.05 -18.35 -1.76
N TYR A 578 -4.17 -18.16 -2.48
CA TYR A 578 -4.65 -16.84 -2.90
C TYR A 578 -6.19 -16.80 -3.01
N VAL A 579 -6.72 -15.59 -3.11
CA VAL A 579 -8.10 -15.33 -3.54
C VAL A 579 -8.09 -14.48 -4.81
N ALA A 580 -9.14 -14.62 -5.63
CA ALA A 580 -9.26 -13.89 -6.89
C ALA A 580 -10.59 -13.14 -7.01
N THR A 581 -10.56 -12.01 -7.73
CA THR A 581 -11.76 -11.29 -8.16
C THR A 581 -12.38 -11.93 -9.41
N LEU A 582 -13.55 -11.44 -9.86
CA LEU A 582 -14.20 -11.90 -11.09
C LEU A 582 -13.34 -11.69 -12.36
N LEU A 583 -12.51 -10.65 -12.37
CA LEU A 583 -11.62 -10.34 -13.48
C LEU A 583 -10.23 -10.97 -13.32
N GLY A 584 -10.07 -11.90 -12.38
CA GLY A 584 -8.84 -12.67 -12.22
C GLY A 584 -7.76 -12.03 -11.37
N ARG A 585 -7.94 -10.78 -10.86
CA ARG A 585 -6.95 -10.17 -9.94
C ARG A 585 -6.75 -11.05 -8.73
N ARG A 586 -5.49 -11.39 -8.40
CA ARG A 586 -5.15 -12.26 -7.29
C ARG A 586 -4.60 -11.48 -6.10
N ARG A 587 -4.98 -11.92 -4.90
CA ARG A 587 -4.31 -11.55 -3.66
C ARG A 587 -3.74 -12.80 -3.02
N TRP A 588 -2.43 -12.87 -2.95
CA TRP A 588 -1.71 -13.94 -2.25
C TRP A 588 -1.89 -13.83 -0.74
N LEU A 589 -2.00 -14.98 -0.07
CA LEU A 589 -2.23 -15.10 1.37
C LEU A 589 -1.17 -16.02 1.99
N PRO A 590 0.12 -15.63 1.98
CA PRO A 590 1.21 -16.44 2.52
C PRO A 590 1.02 -16.76 4.00
N GLU A 591 0.32 -15.90 4.73
CA GLU A 591 -0.02 -16.06 6.14
C GLU A 591 -0.87 -17.30 6.44
N LEU A 592 -1.61 -17.83 5.47
CA LEU A 592 -2.39 -19.07 5.63
C LEU A 592 -1.50 -20.32 5.79
N LYS A 593 -0.24 -20.25 5.36
CA LYS A 593 0.75 -21.32 5.50
C LYS A 593 1.57 -21.19 6.79
N LEU A 594 1.48 -20.06 7.49
CA LEU A 594 2.18 -19.84 8.73
C LEU A 594 1.50 -20.63 9.86
N SER A 595 2.29 -21.37 10.62
CA SER A 595 1.83 -22.00 11.85
C SER A 595 1.45 -20.92 12.88
N LEU A 596 0.43 -21.20 13.71
CA LEU A 596 -0.01 -20.31 14.81
C LEU A 596 1.13 -19.89 15.77
N ILE A 597 2.28 -20.58 15.73
CA ILE A 597 3.48 -20.26 16.51
C ILE A 597 4.12 -18.95 16.03
N HIS A 598 3.97 -18.62 14.74
CA HIS A 598 4.55 -17.40 14.12
C HIS A 598 3.60 -16.19 14.16
N ILE A 599 2.36 -16.40 14.55
CA ILE A 599 1.35 -15.36 14.74
C ILE A 599 1.22 -15.02 16.23
#